data_8aa749188a8a9a335d2220fb87ccffd4
#
_entry.id   8aa749188a8a9a335d2220fb87ccffd4
#
_cell.length_a   1.000
_cell.length_b   1.000
_cell.length_c   1.000
_cell.angle_alpha   90.00
_cell.angle_beta   90.00
_cell.angle_gamma   90.00
#
_symmetry.space_group_name_H-M   'P 1'
#
loop_
_entity.id
_entity.type
_entity.pdbx_description
1 polymer ?
#
loop_
_entity_poly.entity_id
_entity_poly.type
_entity_poly.pdbx_seq_one_letter_code
_entity_poly.pdbx_strand_id
1 'polypeptide(L)'
;MGIGGTLSDEISPGPRSGPLDGIRVVDMTIWMAGAVSGMLLADLGADVVKVEGPNGDPTRSHVAPTAGRTGPGRPGTSISYSSCNRNKRSIALDLGSAADREVFDQLIAVADVFVSNMSPATIRKLRIDEASLHARNPSLVYAHGSGLGPKGPRADDLAQDMTGMAYAGMLFTTSPDPEEPFAPPGAMNDVITGTYLFGGILAALMRRARTGRGETVTGSLLQSALWTQTLLVGSIANTAGSSASGRPRTEPRNALVNQYQAGDGRWIAIAAINARAWDAFVAGTQIGHLLEDPRFASYAEALAHAGDMRAALDRHFATRPAAYWLTRLREHGVWCGPVHHLQDAIDDEHIAANGYLTTLSDGLRTVSLPFTLSEFELPLAAGPVLDGDRETILRDWGVRIGRSLPG
;
A
#
# COMPACT_ATOMS: atom_id res chain seq x y z
N MET A 1 -28.81 -10.71 44.84
CA MET A 1 -27.79 -11.74 44.51
C MET A 1 -27.15 -11.28 43.21
N GLY A 2 -25.92 -10.78 43.33
CA GLY A 2 -25.14 -10.30 42.20
C GLY A 2 -24.54 -11.43 41.40
N ILE A 3 -24.46 -11.24 40.09
CA ILE A 3 -23.55 -12.01 39.26
C ILE A 3 -22.67 -10.98 38.54
N GLY A 4 -21.54 -10.67 39.18
CA GLY A 4 -20.43 -10.02 38.52
C GLY A 4 -19.64 -11.06 37.71
N GLY A 5 -19.82 -11.06 36.42
CA GLY A 5 -18.96 -11.79 35.48
C GLY A 5 -17.88 -10.82 35.01
N THR A 6 -16.67 -11.00 35.47
CA THR A 6 -15.46 -10.32 34.97
C THR A 6 -15.18 -10.82 33.56
N LEU A 7 -15.36 -9.94 32.56
CA LEU A 7 -14.84 -10.14 31.19
C LEU A 7 -13.33 -9.84 31.21
N SER A 8 -12.52 -10.85 31.45
CA SER A 8 -11.09 -10.85 31.23
C SER A 8 -10.65 -12.23 30.74
N ASP A 9 -11.17 -12.67 29.62
CA ASP A 9 -10.47 -13.69 28.83
C ASP A 9 -9.66 -12.95 27.77
N GLU A 10 -8.40 -12.66 28.14
CA GLU A 10 -7.36 -12.32 27.17
C GLU A 10 -7.19 -13.52 26.27
N ILE A 11 -7.73 -13.43 25.05
CA ILE A 11 -7.46 -14.37 23.98
C ILE A 11 -5.98 -14.20 23.66
N SER A 12 -5.13 -15.03 24.28
CA SER A 12 -3.78 -15.26 23.78
C SER A 12 -3.94 -15.74 22.32
N PRO A 13 -3.31 -15.08 21.32
CA PRO A 13 -3.39 -15.57 19.97
C PRO A 13 -2.89 -17.02 19.96
N GLY A 14 -3.72 -17.95 19.51
CA GLY A 14 -3.36 -19.33 19.27
C GLY A 14 -2.17 -19.44 18.31
N PRO A 15 -1.58 -20.64 18.12
CA PRO A 15 -0.45 -20.81 17.23
C PRO A 15 -0.82 -20.21 15.86
N ARG A 16 -0.02 -19.26 15.42
CA ARG A 16 -0.19 -18.55 14.13
C ARG A 16 0.18 -19.55 13.03
N SER A 17 -0.79 -20.22 12.48
CA SER A 17 -0.56 -21.10 11.34
C SER A 17 -0.68 -20.28 10.04
N GLY A 18 0.43 -19.86 9.49
CA GLY A 18 0.47 -19.07 8.27
C GLY A 18 1.71 -19.38 7.43
N PRO A 19 1.78 -18.89 6.19
CA PRO A 19 2.92 -19.14 5.30
C PRO A 19 4.28 -18.71 5.88
N LEU A 20 4.28 -17.77 6.84
CA LEU A 20 5.48 -17.27 7.49
C LEU A 20 5.54 -17.66 8.98
N ASP A 21 4.84 -18.72 9.38
CA ASP A 21 4.94 -19.25 10.73
C ASP A 21 6.38 -19.61 11.08
N GLY A 22 6.81 -19.25 12.31
CA GLY A 22 8.19 -19.40 12.77
C GLY A 22 9.16 -18.30 12.31
N ILE A 23 8.78 -17.40 11.41
CA ILE A 23 9.60 -16.24 11.02
C ILE A 23 9.46 -15.13 12.06
N ARG A 24 10.60 -14.67 12.59
CA ARG A 24 10.72 -13.60 13.59
C ARG A 24 11.17 -12.31 12.95
N VAL A 25 10.37 -11.24 13.10
CA VAL A 25 10.63 -9.94 12.48
C VAL A 25 10.77 -8.86 13.54
N VAL A 26 11.88 -8.14 13.54
CA VAL A 26 12.05 -6.89 14.28
C VAL A 26 11.67 -5.73 13.34
N ASP A 27 10.55 -5.10 13.63
CA ASP A 27 10.02 -3.96 12.87
C ASP A 27 10.34 -2.65 13.60
N MET A 28 11.35 -1.93 13.12
CA MET A 28 11.72 -0.61 13.62
C MET A 28 11.39 0.47 12.60
N THR A 29 10.13 0.51 12.20
CA THR A 29 9.60 1.46 11.24
C THR A 29 8.77 2.54 11.91
N ILE A 30 8.62 3.68 11.23
CA ILE A 30 7.70 4.77 11.58
C ILE A 30 6.87 5.15 10.35
N TRP A 31 5.73 5.82 10.56
CA TRP A 31 4.81 6.18 9.48
C TRP A 31 4.32 4.94 8.71
N MET A 32 4.13 5.06 7.38
CA MET A 32 3.40 4.04 6.60
C MET A 32 4.30 3.16 5.75
N ALA A 33 5.24 3.71 4.99
CA ALA A 33 5.99 2.95 3.96
C ALA A 33 6.65 1.66 4.49
N GLY A 34 7.46 1.77 5.54
CA GLY A 34 8.07 0.60 6.16
C GLY A 34 7.07 -0.25 6.94
N ALA A 35 6.14 0.39 7.68
CA ALA A 35 5.18 -0.29 8.53
C ALA A 35 4.26 -1.25 7.74
N VAL A 36 3.88 -0.91 6.50
CA VAL A 36 3.10 -1.77 5.61
C VAL A 36 3.83 -3.08 5.33
N SER A 37 5.15 -3.06 5.10
CA SER A 37 5.91 -4.30 4.87
C SER A 37 5.89 -5.23 6.08
N GLY A 38 6.09 -4.69 7.30
CA GLY A 38 5.97 -5.44 8.55
C GLY A 38 4.56 -5.98 8.79
N MET A 39 3.53 -5.18 8.46
CA MET A 39 2.13 -5.63 8.56
C MET A 39 1.84 -6.80 7.61
N LEU A 40 2.28 -6.74 6.36
CA LEU A 40 2.07 -7.83 5.40
C LEU A 40 2.78 -9.13 5.84
N LEU A 41 3.96 -9.03 6.48
CA LEU A 41 4.62 -10.18 7.09
C LEU A 41 3.80 -10.73 8.26
N ALA A 42 3.27 -9.86 9.14
CA ALA A 42 2.43 -10.25 10.27
C ALA A 42 1.11 -10.88 9.82
N ASP A 43 0.49 -10.32 8.78
CA ASP A 43 -0.72 -10.86 8.16
C ASP A 43 -0.52 -12.29 7.63
N LEU A 44 0.69 -12.64 7.20
CA LEU A 44 1.05 -14.00 6.74
C LEU A 44 1.55 -14.93 7.86
N GLY A 45 1.41 -14.54 9.12
CA GLY A 45 1.73 -15.38 10.27
C GLY A 45 3.12 -15.20 10.87
N ALA A 46 3.97 -14.30 10.34
CA ALA A 46 5.24 -13.98 10.98
C ALA A 46 5.03 -13.37 12.38
N ASP A 47 5.91 -13.66 13.31
CA ASP A 47 5.94 -13.02 14.61
C ASP A 47 6.67 -11.68 14.54
N VAL A 48 5.89 -10.61 14.30
CA VAL A 48 6.41 -9.26 14.08
C VAL A 48 6.37 -8.46 15.37
N VAL A 49 7.55 -8.11 15.87
CA VAL A 49 7.74 -7.23 17.02
C VAL A 49 8.07 -5.83 16.53
N LYS A 50 7.14 -4.90 16.74
CA LYS A 50 7.35 -3.48 16.49
C LYS A 50 8.10 -2.87 17.65
N VAL A 51 9.34 -2.47 17.39
CA VAL A 51 10.21 -1.76 18.35
C VAL A 51 10.00 -0.26 18.17
N GLU A 52 9.50 0.38 19.19
CA GLU A 52 9.18 1.81 19.22
C GLU A 52 10.05 2.53 20.26
N GLY A 53 10.27 3.83 20.05
CA GLY A 53 10.80 4.67 21.13
C GLY A 53 9.76 4.85 22.26
N PRO A 54 10.17 5.41 23.43
CA PRO A 54 9.26 5.60 24.59
C PRO A 54 7.97 6.39 24.27
N ASN A 55 8.01 7.24 23.25
CA ASN A 55 6.85 8.05 22.82
C ASN A 55 5.98 7.36 21.76
N GLY A 56 6.37 6.18 21.28
CA GLY A 56 5.67 5.44 20.23
C GLY A 56 5.88 6.00 18.82
N ASP A 57 5.23 5.34 17.86
CA ASP A 57 5.17 5.76 16.47
C ASP A 57 4.31 7.03 16.33
N PRO A 58 4.73 8.07 15.57
CA PRO A 58 3.94 9.27 15.35
C PRO A 58 2.52 9.01 14.83
N THR A 59 2.31 7.92 14.10
CA THR A 59 0.97 7.56 13.59
C THR A 59 -0.01 7.19 14.69
N ARG A 60 0.41 6.88 15.92
CA ARG A 60 -0.48 6.58 17.04
C ARG A 60 -1.42 7.75 17.39
N SER A 61 -0.93 8.99 17.22
CA SER A 61 -1.69 10.22 17.45
C SER A 61 -2.13 10.92 16.17
N HIS A 62 -1.76 10.39 15.00
CA HIS A 62 -2.08 11.01 13.72
C HIS A 62 -3.56 10.84 13.39
N VAL A 63 -4.25 11.96 13.17
CA VAL A 63 -5.63 11.99 12.68
C VAL A 63 -5.58 12.18 11.17
N ALA A 64 -6.05 11.19 10.41
CA ALA A 64 -6.12 11.32 8.97
C ALA A 64 -7.01 12.51 8.58
N PRO A 65 -6.63 13.34 7.60
CA PRO A 65 -7.38 14.55 7.21
C PRO A 65 -8.83 14.28 6.78
N THR A 66 -9.11 13.07 6.33
CA THR A 66 -10.45 12.60 5.91
C THR A 66 -11.30 12.08 7.06
N ALA A 67 -10.71 11.87 8.25
CA ALA A 67 -11.44 11.39 9.42
C ALA A 67 -12.05 12.57 10.18
N GLY A 68 -13.28 12.89 9.88
CA GLY A 68 -14.02 13.95 10.58
C GLY A 68 -14.25 13.70 12.08
N ARG A 69 -13.96 12.51 12.60
CA ARG A 69 -13.95 12.11 14.01
C ARG A 69 -13.12 10.83 14.16
N THR A 70 -12.50 10.64 15.33
CA THR A 70 -11.90 9.37 15.73
C THR A 70 -12.97 8.27 15.69
N GLY A 71 -12.80 7.32 14.76
CA GLY A 71 -13.64 6.13 14.70
C GLY A 71 -13.39 5.18 15.88
N PRO A 72 -14.08 4.03 15.94
CA PRO A 72 -13.79 3.00 16.92
C PRO A 72 -12.32 2.61 16.84
N GLY A 73 -11.66 2.54 17.97
CA GLY A 73 -10.27 2.17 18.09
C GLY A 73 -9.90 2.01 19.56
N ARG A 74 -8.89 1.22 19.86
CA ARG A 74 -8.39 1.08 21.23
C ARG A 74 -7.79 2.42 21.70
N PRO A 75 -7.91 2.78 22.98
CA PRO A 75 -7.18 3.91 23.54
C PRO A 75 -5.68 3.80 23.20
N GLY A 76 -5.09 4.89 22.67
CA GLY A 76 -3.67 4.92 22.27
C GLY A 76 -3.35 4.34 20.89
N THR A 77 -4.38 4.06 20.05
CA THR A 77 -4.23 3.72 18.64
C THR A 77 -5.10 4.64 17.77
N SER A 78 -4.61 4.99 16.59
CA SER A 78 -5.36 5.71 15.57
C SER A 78 -5.74 4.78 14.42
N ILE A 79 -6.67 5.22 13.56
CA ILE A 79 -6.98 4.53 12.30
C ILE A 79 -5.70 4.40 11.46
N SER A 80 -4.90 5.45 11.35
CA SER A 80 -3.63 5.44 10.60
C SER A 80 -2.64 4.41 11.16
N TYR A 81 -2.53 4.30 12.48
CA TYR A 81 -1.67 3.32 13.13
C TYR A 81 -2.17 1.89 12.88
N SER A 82 -3.42 1.61 13.18
CA SER A 82 -4.01 0.27 13.08
C SER A 82 -4.03 -0.24 11.63
N SER A 83 -4.22 0.64 10.66
CA SER A 83 -4.21 0.28 9.23
C SER A 83 -2.86 -0.22 8.72
N CYS A 84 -1.75 0.06 9.44
CA CYS A 84 -0.39 -0.35 9.03
C CYS A 84 0.32 -1.24 10.05
N ASN A 85 -0.31 -1.49 11.22
CA ASN A 85 0.34 -2.21 12.31
C ASN A 85 -0.51 -3.33 12.91
N ARG A 86 -1.60 -3.73 12.23
CA ARG A 86 -2.40 -4.89 12.66
C ARG A 86 -1.54 -6.15 12.74
N ASN A 87 -1.94 -7.09 13.57
CA ASN A 87 -1.28 -8.38 13.79
C ASN A 87 0.15 -8.33 14.32
N LYS A 88 0.71 -7.14 14.61
CA LYS A 88 2.03 -6.98 15.25
C LYS A 88 1.91 -7.03 16.75
N ARG A 89 3.04 -7.23 17.43
CA ARG A 89 3.26 -7.01 18.87
C ARG A 89 4.13 -5.78 19.08
N SER A 90 4.01 -5.08 20.21
CA SER A 90 4.76 -3.83 20.49
C SER A 90 5.62 -3.94 21.74
N ILE A 91 6.85 -3.43 21.62
CA ILE A 91 7.78 -3.18 22.72
C ILE A 91 8.38 -1.78 22.57
N ALA A 92 8.38 -1.01 23.66
CA ALA A 92 9.02 0.31 23.68
C ALA A 92 10.44 0.21 24.22
N LEU A 93 11.45 0.65 23.47
CA LEU A 93 12.85 0.62 23.87
C LEU A 93 13.51 1.98 23.64
N ASP A 94 14.18 2.50 24.66
CA ASP A 94 15.11 3.61 24.50
C ASP A 94 16.52 3.06 24.19
N LEU A 95 16.88 3.03 22.92
CA LEU A 95 18.20 2.54 22.49
C LEU A 95 19.39 3.41 22.95
N GLY A 96 19.12 4.53 23.62
CA GLY A 96 20.12 5.30 24.38
C GLY A 96 20.43 4.69 25.74
N SER A 97 19.52 3.88 26.30
CA SER A 97 19.70 3.13 27.52
C SER A 97 20.47 1.84 27.26
N ALA A 98 21.48 1.54 28.07
CA ALA A 98 22.27 0.30 27.95
C ALA A 98 21.39 -0.96 28.13
N ALA A 99 20.43 -0.92 29.06
CA ALA A 99 19.52 -2.03 29.32
C ALA A 99 18.59 -2.32 28.13
N ASP A 100 17.97 -1.30 27.57
CA ASP A 100 17.08 -1.48 26.41
C ASP A 100 17.87 -1.82 25.14
N ARG A 101 19.09 -1.32 25.03
CA ARG A 101 20.02 -1.71 23.96
C ARG A 101 20.36 -3.20 24.03
N GLU A 102 20.61 -3.73 25.21
CA GLU A 102 20.86 -5.16 25.39
C GLU A 102 19.64 -5.99 24.98
N VAL A 103 18.44 -5.57 25.36
CA VAL A 103 17.18 -6.22 24.90
C VAL A 103 17.10 -6.23 23.38
N PHE A 104 17.31 -5.07 22.74
CA PHE A 104 17.28 -4.96 21.27
C PHE A 104 18.32 -5.88 20.60
N ASP A 105 19.54 -5.90 21.14
CA ASP A 105 20.63 -6.71 20.61
C ASP A 105 20.32 -8.22 20.70
N GLN A 106 19.65 -8.66 21.77
CA GLN A 106 19.17 -10.05 21.90
C GLN A 106 18.02 -10.36 20.92
N LEU A 107 17.09 -9.43 20.69
CA LEU A 107 16.04 -9.60 19.67
C LEU A 107 16.66 -9.77 18.28
N ILE A 108 17.64 -8.95 17.92
CA ILE A 108 18.34 -9.04 16.61
C ILE A 108 19.09 -10.37 16.47
N ALA A 109 19.68 -10.88 17.53
CA ALA A 109 20.45 -12.13 17.50
C ALA A 109 19.59 -13.35 17.09
N VAL A 110 18.28 -13.32 17.34
CA VAL A 110 17.35 -14.42 17.05
C VAL A 110 16.32 -14.07 15.97
N ALA A 111 16.39 -12.87 15.41
CA ALA A 111 15.48 -12.43 14.36
C ALA A 111 15.86 -13.03 12.99
N ASP A 112 14.85 -13.24 12.17
CA ASP A 112 15.00 -13.61 10.76
C ASP A 112 15.08 -12.38 9.85
N VAL A 113 14.30 -11.34 10.20
CA VAL A 113 14.20 -10.11 9.45
C VAL A 113 14.31 -8.91 10.39
N PHE A 114 15.06 -7.91 9.98
CA PHE A 114 14.99 -6.56 10.52
C PHE A 114 14.46 -5.62 9.41
N VAL A 115 13.45 -4.84 9.72
CA VAL A 115 12.92 -3.84 8.79
C VAL A 115 12.91 -2.45 9.41
N SER A 116 13.39 -1.45 8.67
CA SER A 116 13.43 -0.06 9.11
C SER A 116 13.22 0.91 7.95
N ASN A 117 12.67 2.08 8.23
CA ASN A 117 12.63 3.23 7.33
C ASN A 117 13.15 4.51 8.01
N MET A 118 13.96 4.33 9.04
CA MET A 118 14.62 5.44 9.73
C MET A 118 15.59 6.17 8.80
N SER A 119 15.77 7.48 9.04
CA SER A 119 16.74 8.27 8.26
C SER A 119 18.16 7.71 8.41
N PRO A 120 19.04 7.88 7.40
CA PRO A 120 20.42 7.45 7.49
C PRO A 120 21.16 8.02 8.72
N ALA A 121 20.85 9.25 9.12
CA ALA A 121 21.40 9.84 10.34
C ALA A 121 20.98 9.09 11.60
N THR A 122 19.71 8.71 11.71
CA THR A 122 19.17 7.93 12.83
C THR A 122 19.79 6.53 12.87
N ILE A 123 19.88 5.87 11.71
CA ILE A 123 20.50 4.54 11.58
C ILE A 123 21.94 4.56 12.10
N ARG A 124 22.74 5.55 11.66
CA ARG A 124 24.13 5.71 12.12
C ARG A 124 24.20 6.00 13.64
N LYS A 125 23.36 6.94 14.12
CA LYS A 125 23.30 7.30 15.54
C LYS A 125 22.98 6.08 16.44
N LEU A 126 22.01 5.28 16.04
CA LEU A 126 21.55 4.13 16.82
C LEU A 126 22.38 2.86 16.56
N ARG A 127 23.34 2.87 15.64
CA ARG A 127 24.13 1.70 15.24
C ARG A 127 23.25 0.50 14.88
N ILE A 128 22.24 0.76 14.03
CA ILE A 128 21.33 -0.24 13.48
C ILE A 128 21.50 -0.36 11.96
N ASP A 129 22.68 0.02 11.47
CA ASP A 129 23.08 -0.18 10.07
C ASP A 129 23.33 -1.67 9.77
N GLU A 130 23.35 -1.99 8.48
CA GLU A 130 23.53 -3.35 7.98
C GLU A 130 24.76 -4.04 8.59
N ALA A 131 25.92 -3.37 8.59
CA ALA A 131 27.18 -3.96 9.07
C ALA A 131 27.11 -4.26 10.56
N SER A 132 26.55 -3.35 11.36
CA SER A 132 26.36 -3.52 12.80
C SER A 132 25.44 -4.68 13.14
N LEU A 133 24.34 -4.85 12.41
CA LEU A 133 23.37 -5.91 12.68
C LEU A 133 23.83 -7.27 12.09
N HIS A 134 24.46 -7.33 10.93
CA HIS A 134 25.04 -8.56 10.38
C HIS A 134 26.22 -9.08 11.22
N ALA A 135 26.97 -8.21 11.89
CA ALA A 135 28.00 -8.65 12.85
C ALA A 135 27.42 -9.44 14.04
N ARG A 136 26.14 -9.20 14.40
CA ARG A 136 25.41 -9.92 15.45
C ARG A 136 24.69 -11.15 14.93
N ASN A 137 24.11 -11.04 13.74
CA ASN A 137 23.33 -12.11 13.11
C ASN A 137 23.62 -12.14 11.59
N PRO A 138 24.61 -12.92 11.15
CA PRO A 138 24.98 -13.02 9.73
C PRO A 138 23.89 -13.61 8.82
N SER A 139 22.86 -14.22 9.41
CA SER A 139 21.72 -14.78 8.66
C SER A 139 20.53 -13.82 8.58
N LEU A 140 20.62 -12.63 9.18
CA LEU A 140 19.54 -11.64 9.19
C LEU A 140 19.24 -11.12 7.77
N VAL A 141 17.98 -11.08 7.41
CA VAL A 141 17.53 -10.28 6.27
C VAL A 141 17.37 -8.84 6.75
N TYR A 142 18.26 -7.96 6.29
CA TYR A 142 18.20 -6.53 6.59
C TYR A 142 17.42 -5.79 5.53
N ALA A 143 16.26 -5.23 5.87
CA ALA A 143 15.41 -4.50 4.95
C ALA A 143 15.32 -3.01 5.33
N HIS A 144 15.60 -2.14 4.37
CA HIS A 144 15.55 -0.70 4.57
C HIS A 144 14.75 0.01 3.48
N GLY A 145 13.68 0.71 3.91
CA GLY A 145 12.91 1.64 3.10
C GLY A 145 13.45 3.06 3.26
N SER A 146 13.85 3.70 2.17
CA SER A 146 14.35 5.09 2.17
C SER A 146 13.43 6.02 1.37
N GLY A 147 13.65 7.32 1.50
CA GLY A 147 12.95 8.30 0.68
C GLY A 147 13.40 8.27 -0.78
N LEU A 148 14.67 8.60 -1.02
CA LEU A 148 15.22 8.81 -2.37
C LEU A 148 16.23 7.74 -2.81
N GLY A 149 16.45 6.72 -1.99
CA GLY A 149 17.42 5.65 -2.26
C GLY A 149 18.72 5.80 -1.46
N PRO A 150 19.48 4.70 -1.30
CA PRO A 150 20.67 4.67 -0.42
C PRO A 150 21.94 5.27 -1.07
N LYS A 151 21.90 5.65 -2.33
CA LYS A 151 23.06 6.12 -3.09
C LYS A 151 22.78 7.46 -3.79
N GLY A 152 23.86 8.15 -4.14
CA GLY A 152 23.79 9.42 -4.86
C GLY A 152 23.81 10.65 -3.94
N PRO A 153 23.79 11.85 -4.52
CA PRO A 153 24.00 13.10 -3.79
C PRO A 153 22.86 13.46 -2.81
N ARG A 154 21.72 12.78 -2.92
CA ARG A 154 20.53 13.02 -2.09
C ARG A 154 20.16 11.85 -1.19
N ALA A 155 21.07 10.92 -0.95
CA ALA A 155 20.82 9.74 -0.13
C ALA A 155 20.43 10.06 1.33
N ASP A 156 20.90 11.19 1.85
CA ASP A 156 20.60 11.68 3.20
C ASP A 156 19.39 12.65 3.25
N ASP A 157 18.82 13.03 2.08
CA ASP A 157 17.67 13.94 2.04
C ASP A 157 16.42 13.24 2.62
N LEU A 158 15.65 14.02 3.37
CA LEU A 158 14.36 13.55 3.90
C LEU A 158 13.31 13.57 2.78
N ALA A 159 12.53 12.53 2.70
CA ALA A 159 11.39 12.45 1.79
C ALA A 159 10.24 11.68 2.45
N GLN A 160 9.04 11.95 1.96
CA GLN A 160 7.81 11.26 2.32
C GLN A 160 6.99 11.00 1.04
N ASP A 161 5.84 10.38 1.16
CA ASP A 161 4.96 9.93 0.08
C ASP A 161 4.94 10.87 -1.13
N MET A 162 4.41 12.09 -0.95
CA MET A 162 4.26 13.08 -2.02
C MET A 162 5.61 13.55 -2.59
N THR A 163 6.64 13.73 -1.75
CA THR A 163 7.94 14.22 -2.23
C THR A 163 8.69 13.16 -3.04
N GLY A 164 8.51 11.87 -2.73
CA GLY A 164 9.01 10.77 -3.54
C GLY A 164 8.35 10.73 -4.93
N MET A 165 7.02 10.91 -4.99
CA MET A 165 6.28 11.04 -6.24
C MET A 165 6.68 12.26 -7.05
N ALA A 166 6.86 13.42 -6.38
CA ALA A 166 7.29 14.66 -7.03
C ALA A 166 8.64 14.49 -7.73
N TYR A 167 9.61 13.89 -7.03
CA TYR A 167 10.95 13.67 -7.56
C TYR A 167 10.94 12.69 -8.76
N ALA A 168 10.03 11.72 -8.78
CA ALA A 168 9.83 10.78 -9.88
C ALA A 168 9.05 11.37 -11.08
N GLY A 169 8.63 12.64 -11.02
CA GLY A 169 7.80 13.27 -12.07
C GLY A 169 6.34 12.80 -12.07
N MET A 170 5.93 12.01 -11.07
CA MET A 170 4.61 11.40 -11.03
C MET A 170 3.47 12.43 -10.89
N LEU A 171 3.72 13.56 -10.21
CA LEU A 171 2.71 14.59 -10.01
C LEU A 171 2.24 15.25 -11.31
N PHE A 172 3.11 15.33 -12.33
CA PHE A 172 2.72 15.81 -13.66
C PHE A 172 2.08 14.72 -14.52
N THR A 173 2.50 13.46 -14.37
CA THR A 173 1.90 12.36 -15.15
C THR A 173 0.49 12.00 -14.69
N THR A 174 0.14 12.27 -13.44
CA THR A 174 -1.19 12.07 -12.86
C THR A 174 -2.09 13.31 -12.93
N SER A 175 -1.52 14.48 -13.23
CA SER A 175 -2.30 15.70 -13.32
C SER A 175 -3.18 15.75 -14.57
N PRO A 176 -4.41 16.22 -14.46
CA PRO A 176 -5.23 16.56 -15.63
C PRO A 176 -4.76 17.83 -16.34
N ASP A 177 -3.94 18.67 -15.70
CA ASP A 177 -3.36 19.88 -16.24
C ASP A 177 -1.84 19.68 -16.45
N PRO A 178 -1.30 19.86 -17.66
CA PRO A 178 0.13 19.69 -17.91
C PRO A 178 1.01 20.76 -17.26
N GLU A 179 0.44 21.90 -16.87
CA GLU A 179 1.16 23.02 -16.26
C GLU A 179 1.05 23.03 -14.72
N GLU A 180 0.09 22.30 -14.13
CA GLU A 180 -0.12 22.24 -12.68
C GLU A 180 0.04 20.80 -12.15
N PRO A 181 1.00 20.56 -11.22
CA PRO A 181 1.18 19.22 -10.66
C PRO A 181 0.03 18.85 -9.71
N PHE A 182 -0.41 17.59 -9.75
CA PHE A 182 -1.45 17.05 -8.89
C PHE A 182 -0.92 15.90 -8.03
N ALA A 183 -1.06 16.04 -6.71
CA ALA A 183 -0.69 14.99 -5.76
C ALA A 183 -1.91 14.08 -5.46
N PRO A 184 -1.85 12.79 -5.84
CA PRO A 184 -2.88 11.83 -5.42
C PRO A 184 -2.96 11.76 -3.89
N PRO A 185 -4.16 11.69 -3.30
CA PRO A 185 -4.33 11.61 -1.85
C PRO A 185 -4.01 10.21 -1.30
N GLY A 186 -3.84 10.10 0.02
CA GLY A 186 -3.96 8.83 0.74
C GLY A 186 -2.70 7.99 0.88
N ALA A 187 -1.50 8.58 0.86
CA ALA A 187 -0.24 7.84 1.09
C ALA A 187 -0.06 6.64 0.13
N MET A 188 -0.47 6.80 -1.12
CA MET A 188 -0.49 5.71 -2.11
C MET A 188 0.91 5.15 -2.37
N ASN A 189 1.89 6.01 -2.50
CA ASN A 189 3.27 5.60 -2.77
C ASN A 189 3.92 4.92 -1.55
N ASP A 190 3.55 5.32 -0.32
CA ASP A 190 3.96 4.64 0.91
C ASP A 190 3.48 3.18 0.90
N VAL A 191 2.19 2.95 0.60
CA VAL A 191 1.61 1.60 0.54
C VAL A 191 2.28 0.75 -0.54
N ILE A 192 2.49 1.31 -1.72
CA ILE A 192 3.17 0.65 -2.84
C ILE A 192 4.62 0.31 -2.44
N THR A 193 5.34 1.25 -1.83
CA THR A 193 6.73 1.04 -1.39
C THR A 193 6.83 -0.06 -0.34
N GLY A 194 5.93 -0.06 0.65
CA GLY A 194 5.86 -1.13 1.66
C GLY A 194 5.57 -2.50 1.05
N THR A 195 4.68 -2.55 0.05
CA THR A 195 4.36 -3.79 -0.66
C THR A 195 5.55 -4.31 -1.48
N TYR A 196 6.31 -3.43 -2.14
CA TYR A 196 7.52 -3.84 -2.87
C TYR A 196 8.63 -4.28 -1.92
N LEU A 197 8.82 -3.58 -0.80
CA LEU A 197 9.79 -3.98 0.22
C LEU A 197 9.45 -5.36 0.80
N PHE A 198 8.18 -5.63 1.08
CA PHE A 198 7.68 -6.94 1.48
C PHE A 198 8.04 -8.02 0.45
N GLY A 199 7.80 -7.80 -0.85
CA GLY A 199 8.21 -8.72 -1.92
C GLY A 199 9.71 -8.99 -1.94
N GLY A 200 10.53 -7.95 -1.74
CA GLY A 200 11.99 -8.07 -1.60
C GLY A 200 12.39 -8.90 -0.39
N ILE A 201 11.73 -8.73 0.75
CA ILE A 201 11.98 -9.51 1.97
C ILE A 201 11.67 -10.99 1.73
N LEU A 202 10.54 -11.33 1.08
CA LEU A 202 10.21 -12.71 0.74
C LEU A 202 11.27 -13.34 -0.17
N ALA A 203 11.72 -12.64 -1.20
CA ALA A 203 12.79 -13.12 -2.09
C ALA A 203 14.10 -13.38 -1.32
N ALA A 204 14.45 -12.50 -0.38
CA ALA A 204 15.62 -12.65 0.47
C ALA A 204 15.48 -13.85 1.43
N LEU A 205 14.32 -14.07 2.05
CA LEU A 205 14.03 -15.24 2.88
C LEU A 205 14.13 -16.55 2.07
N MET A 206 13.59 -16.58 0.87
CA MET A 206 13.73 -17.74 -0.04
C MET A 206 15.19 -18.02 -0.41
N ARG A 207 15.99 -16.98 -0.64
CA ARG A 207 17.43 -17.14 -0.89
C ARG A 207 18.16 -17.63 0.36
N ARG A 208 17.86 -17.05 1.51
CA ARG A 208 18.42 -17.45 2.81
C ARG A 208 18.15 -18.92 3.12
N ALA A 209 16.95 -19.42 2.86
CA ALA A 209 16.59 -20.82 3.09
C ALA A 209 17.52 -21.80 2.32
N ARG A 210 18.08 -21.38 1.18
CA ARG A 210 19.00 -22.19 0.37
C ARG A 210 20.47 -21.99 0.72
N THR A 211 20.83 -20.79 1.21
CA THR A 211 22.25 -20.41 1.38
C THR A 211 22.68 -20.32 2.85
N GLY A 212 21.74 -20.26 3.78
CA GLY A 212 21.97 -19.99 5.21
C GLY A 212 22.44 -18.56 5.51
N ARG A 213 22.55 -17.69 4.50
CA ARG A 213 23.10 -16.33 4.64
C ARG A 213 22.00 -15.29 4.52
N GLY A 214 22.11 -14.23 5.34
CA GLY A 214 21.28 -13.04 5.23
C GLY A 214 21.49 -12.29 3.91
N GLU A 215 20.63 -11.32 3.67
CA GLU A 215 20.63 -10.46 2.48
C GLU A 215 20.20 -9.06 2.87
N THR A 216 20.69 -8.05 2.14
CA THR A 216 20.20 -6.67 2.27
C THR A 216 19.17 -6.37 1.20
N VAL A 217 18.01 -5.93 1.62
CA VAL A 217 16.90 -5.48 0.76
C VAL A 217 16.74 -3.98 0.92
N THR A 218 16.82 -3.25 -0.18
CA THR A 218 16.58 -1.80 -0.15
C THR A 218 15.44 -1.43 -1.08
N GLY A 219 14.56 -0.55 -0.63
CA GLY A 219 13.52 0.07 -1.41
C GLY A 219 13.49 1.58 -1.17
N SER A 220 12.83 2.33 -2.04
CA SER A 220 12.62 3.76 -1.80
C SER A 220 11.31 4.27 -2.40
N LEU A 221 10.79 5.35 -1.84
CA LEU A 221 9.62 6.04 -2.39
C LEU A 221 9.86 6.47 -3.85
N LEU A 222 11.05 6.99 -4.15
CA LEU A 222 11.44 7.37 -5.50
C LEU A 222 11.43 6.17 -6.46
N GLN A 223 12.03 5.04 -6.06
CA GLN A 223 12.11 3.84 -6.90
C GLN A 223 10.71 3.28 -7.17
N SER A 224 9.85 3.25 -6.16
CA SER A 224 8.48 2.76 -6.28
C SER A 224 7.64 3.63 -7.20
N ALA A 225 7.74 4.95 -7.09
CA ALA A 225 7.06 5.89 -7.96
C ALA A 225 7.55 5.79 -9.43
N LEU A 226 8.84 5.55 -9.67
CA LEU A 226 9.35 5.26 -11.02
C LEU A 226 8.86 3.91 -11.54
N TRP A 227 8.83 2.89 -10.70
CA TRP A 227 8.38 1.55 -11.08
C TRP A 227 6.90 1.53 -11.51
N THR A 228 6.02 2.25 -10.80
CA THR A 228 4.61 2.37 -11.19
C THR A 228 4.41 3.07 -12.53
N GLN A 229 5.39 3.84 -12.98
CA GLN A 229 5.40 4.54 -14.26
C GLN A 229 6.19 3.80 -15.36
N THR A 230 6.46 2.50 -15.20
CA THR A 230 7.34 1.70 -16.09
C THR A 230 7.06 1.92 -17.58
N LEU A 231 5.78 1.93 -18.01
CA LEU A 231 5.41 2.13 -19.41
C LEU A 231 5.75 3.55 -19.89
N LEU A 232 5.49 4.55 -19.06
CA LEU A 232 5.79 5.96 -19.40
C LEU A 232 7.29 6.20 -19.45
N VAL A 233 8.02 5.71 -18.45
CA VAL A 233 9.49 5.77 -18.39
C VAL A 233 10.08 5.10 -19.63
N GLY A 234 9.63 3.89 -19.97
CA GLY A 234 10.09 3.17 -21.15
C GLY A 234 9.81 3.95 -22.45
N SER A 235 8.63 4.56 -22.57
CA SER A 235 8.27 5.38 -23.73
C SER A 235 9.16 6.62 -23.85
N ILE A 236 9.32 7.40 -22.78
CA ILE A 236 10.08 8.65 -22.79
C ILE A 236 11.56 8.38 -23.02
N ALA A 237 12.12 7.37 -22.36
CA ALA A 237 13.55 7.07 -22.45
C ALA A 237 13.98 6.57 -23.84
N ASN A 238 13.05 6.03 -24.65
CA ASN A 238 13.39 5.38 -25.91
C ASN A 238 12.74 6.03 -27.15
N THR A 239 11.92 7.09 -26.99
CA THR A 239 11.25 7.75 -28.12
C THR A 239 11.47 9.25 -28.07
N ALA A 240 12.24 9.77 -29.03
CA ALA A 240 12.51 11.19 -29.15
C ALA A 240 11.19 11.99 -29.31
N GLY A 241 11.07 13.09 -28.54
CA GLY A 241 9.89 13.97 -28.59
C GLY A 241 8.64 13.42 -27.87
N SER A 242 8.73 12.26 -27.20
CA SER A 242 7.62 11.79 -26.39
C SER A 242 7.47 12.62 -25.09
N SER A 243 6.22 12.83 -24.67
CA SER A 243 5.85 13.51 -23.43
C SER A 243 4.86 12.65 -22.67
N ALA A 244 5.01 12.59 -21.36
CA ALA A 244 4.12 11.86 -20.44
C ALA A 244 3.34 12.77 -19.50
N SER A 245 3.13 14.05 -19.86
CA SER A 245 2.21 14.88 -19.08
C SER A 245 0.78 14.32 -19.13
N GLY A 246 0.09 14.42 -18.01
CA GLY A 246 -1.34 14.16 -17.96
C GLY A 246 -2.12 15.04 -18.94
N ARG A 247 -3.36 14.67 -19.19
CA ARG A 247 -4.27 15.43 -20.07
C ARG A 247 -5.64 15.51 -19.43
N PRO A 248 -6.34 16.62 -19.62
CA PRO A 248 -7.71 16.69 -19.19
C PRO A 248 -8.56 15.65 -19.95
N ARG A 249 -9.59 15.14 -19.31
CA ARG A 249 -10.55 14.22 -19.93
C ARG A 249 -11.14 14.77 -21.25
N THR A 250 -11.19 16.08 -21.37
CA THR A 250 -11.71 16.79 -22.53
C THR A 250 -10.79 16.74 -23.76
N GLU A 251 -9.54 16.37 -23.60
CA GLU A 251 -8.51 16.26 -24.64
C GLU A 251 -7.89 14.84 -24.67
N PRO A 252 -8.70 13.79 -24.84
CA PRO A 252 -8.18 12.43 -24.77
C PRO A 252 -7.33 12.10 -26.00
N ARG A 253 -6.35 11.22 -25.82
CA ARG A 253 -5.66 10.56 -26.95
C ARG A 253 -6.55 9.54 -27.65
N ASN A 254 -7.50 8.98 -26.93
CA ASN A 254 -8.49 8.03 -27.43
C ASN A 254 -9.80 8.24 -26.67
N ALA A 255 -10.85 8.67 -27.36
CA ALA A 255 -12.16 8.86 -26.77
C ALA A 255 -12.79 7.54 -26.27
N LEU A 256 -12.36 6.38 -26.81
CA LEU A 256 -12.88 5.08 -26.43
C LEU A 256 -12.17 4.50 -25.17
N VAL A 257 -11.18 5.21 -24.63
CA VAL A 257 -10.53 4.94 -23.34
C VAL A 257 -10.71 6.18 -22.48
N ASN A 258 -11.89 6.31 -21.89
CA ASN A 258 -12.27 7.54 -21.18
C ASN A 258 -13.43 7.27 -20.21
N GLN A 259 -13.82 8.28 -19.47
CA GLN A 259 -14.96 8.27 -18.56
C GLN A 259 -16.08 9.15 -19.11
N TYR A 260 -17.34 8.72 -18.93
CA TYR A 260 -18.52 9.41 -19.43
C TYR A 260 -19.59 9.51 -18.35
N GLN A 261 -20.24 10.67 -18.25
CA GLN A 261 -21.35 10.85 -17.35
C GLN A 261 -22.64 10.40 -18.02
N ALA A 262 -23.36 9.50 -17.38
CA ALA A 262 -24.65 9.00 -17.83
C ALA A 262 -25.80 9.95 -17.44
N GLY A 263 -27.00 9.70 -17.98
CA GLY A 263 -28.17 10.55 -17.78
C GLY A 263 -28.68 10.64 -16.34
N ASP A 264 -28.27 9.72 -15.48
CA ASP A 264 -28.55 9.74 -14.02
C ASP A 264 -27.45 10.43 -13.20
N GLY A 265 -26.47 11.08 -13.86
CA GLY A 265 -25.37 11.78 -13.24
C GLY A 265 -24.21 10.87 -12.77
N ARG A 266 -24.35 9.53 -12.85
CA ARG A 266 -23.28 8.58 -12.54
C ARG A 266 -22.26 8.52 -13.67
N TRP A 267 -21.01 8.19 -13.30
CA TRP A 267 -19.94 8.03 -14.26
C TRP A 267 -19.69 6.57 -14.61
N ILE A 268 -19.36 6.31 -15.87
CA ILE A 268 -18.89 5.02 -16.37
C ILE A 268 -17.51 5.18 -17.01
N ALA A 269 -16.65 4.18 -16.83
CA ALA A 269 -15.37 4.09 -17.52
C ALA A 269 -15.45 3.06 -18.64
N ILE A 270 -14.81 3.36 -19.77
CA ILE A 270 -14.81 2.51 -20.96
C ILE A 270 -13.36 2.35 -21.44
N ALA A 271 -13.01 1.16 -21.94
CA ALA A 271 -11.70 0.86 -22.49
C ALA A 271 -11.81 0.00 -23.77
N ALA A 272 -12.13 0.63 -24.90
CA ALA A 272 -12.06 0.00 -26.22
C ALA A 272 -10.73 0.38 -26.89
N ILE A 273 -9.68 -0.37 -26.56
CA ILE A 273 -8.27 0.01 -26.77
C ILE A 273 -7.71 -0.25 -28.17
N ASN A 274 -8.47 -0.88 -29.06
CA ASN A 274 -7.99 -1.25 -30.39
C ASN A 274 -9.14 -1.39 -31.40
N ALA A 275 -8.79 -1.48 -32.69
CA ALA A 275 -9.74 -1.60 -33.77
C ALA A 275 -10.68 -2.84 -33.69
N ARG A 276 -10.22 -3.94 -33.05
CA ARG A 276 -11.07 -5.14 -32.86
C ARG A 276 -12.25 -4.85 -31.92
N ALA A 277 -12.08 -3.95 -30.97
CA ALA A 277 -13.14 -3.55 -30.03
C ALA A 277 -14.12 -2.55 -30.63
N TRP A 278 -13.84 -2.00 -31.83
CA TRP A 278 -14.65 -0.95 -32.45
C TRP A 278 -16.08 -1.41 -32.75
N ASP A 279 -16.25 -2.53 -33.45
CA ASP A 279 -17.57 -3.03 -33.83
C ASP A 279 -18.41 -3.37 -32.57
N ALA A 280 -17.81 -3.98 -31.59
CA ALA A 280 -18.43 -4.27 -30.28
C ALA A 280 -18.84 -2.98 -29.57
N PHE A 281 -17.99 -1.96 -29.60
CA PHE A 281 -18.27 -0.66 -29.01
C PHE A 281 -19.44 0.05 -29.75
N VAL A 282 -19.44 0.08 -31.07
CA VAL A 282 -20.52 0.66 -31.90
C VAL A 282 -21.84 -0.05 -31.59
N ALA A 283 -21.86 -1.37 -31.57
CA ALA A 283 -23.04 -2.16 -31.26
C ALA A 283 -23.55 -1.95 -29.82
N GLY A 284 -22.64 -2.00 -28.85
CA GLY A 284 -22.97 -1.82 -27.44
C GLY A 284 -23.48 -0.41 -27.12
N THR A 285 -22.91 0.60 -27.74
CA THR A 285 -23.32 2.00 -27.56
C THR A 285 -24.45 2.44 -28.47
N GLN A 286 -24.74 1.73 -29.54
CA GLN A 286 -25.76 2.11 -30.52
C GLN A 286 -25.48 3.47 -31.22
N ILE A 287 -24.21 3.79 -31.44
CA ILE A 287 -23.78 5.05 -32.05
C ILE A 287 -23.78 5.03 -33.58
N GLY A 288 -24.45 4.07 -34.21
CA GLY A 288 -24.49 3.95 -35.68
C GLY A 288 -24.78 5.27 -36.40
N HIS A 289 -25.67 6.09 -35.84
CA HIS A 289 -25.98 7.41 -36.35
C HIS A 289 -24.81 8.40 -36.35
N LEU A 290 -23.82 8.23 -35.48
CA LEU A 290 -22.61 9.06 -35.44
C LEU A 290 -21.63 8.68 -36.56
N LEU A 291 -21.71 7.46 -37.10
CA LEU A 291 -20.81 6.98 -38.16
C LEU A 291 -21.09 7.58 -39.53
N GLU A 292 -22.23 8.28 -39.70
CA GLU A 292 -22.52 9.09 -40.87
C GLU A 292 -21.59 10.29 -40.99
N ASP A 293 -21.01 10.74 -39.88
CA ASP A 293 -19.98 11.76 -39.89
C ASP A 293 -18.62 11.10 -40.26
N PRO A 294 -17.95 11.55 -41.34
CA PRO A 294 -16.68 10.97 -41.78
C PRO A 294 -15.60 10.92 -40.69
N ARG A 295 -15.63 11.84 -39.72
CA ARG A 295 -14.69 11.89 -38.58
C ARG A 295 -14.84 10.70 -37.63
N PHE A 296 -15.94 9.96 -37.71
CA PHE A 296 -16.24 8.84 -36.79
C PHE A 296 -16.52 7.54 -37.56
N ALA A 297 -16.30 7.51 -38.87
CA ALA A 297 -16.65 6.38 -39.73
C ALA A 297 -15.85 5.11 -39.45
N SER A 298 -14.72 5.20 -38.75
CA SER A 298 -13.88 4.08 -38.37
C SER A 298 -13.15 4.36 -37.07
N TYR A 299 -12.55 3.29 -36.47
CA TYR A 299 -11.70 3.44 -35.29
C TYR A 299 -10.54 4.43 -35.51
N ALA A 300 -9.91 4.39 -36.70
CA ALA A 300 -8.79 5.26 -37.02
C ALA A 300 -9.22 6.74 -37.11
N GLU A 301 -10.36 7.00 -37.73
CA GLU A 301 -10.92 8.35 -37.82
C GLU A 301 -11.40 8.86 -36.48
N ALA A 302 -12.08 8.04 -35.68
CA ALA A 302 -12.46 8.38 -34.30
C ALA A 302 -11.25 8.67 -33.39
N LEU A 303 -10.13 8.00 -33.62
CA LEU A 303 -8.87 8.27 -32.90
C LEU A 303 -8.24 9.59 -33.37
N ALA A 304 -8.22 9.86 -34.70
CA ALA A 304 -7.68 11.11 -35.21
C ALA A 304 -8.50 12.34 -34.76
N HIS A 305 -9.82 12.16 -34.54
CA HIS A 305 -10.75 13.18 -34.08
C HIS A 305 -11.24 12.94 -32.65
N ALA A 306 -10.32 12.47 -31.75
CA ALA A 306 -10.68 12.02 -30.41
C ALA A 306 -11.43 13.05 -29.55
N GLY A 307 -11.11 14.34 -29.68
CA GLY A 307 -11.82 15.43 -29.02
C GLY A 307 -13.28 15.56 -29.43
N ASP A 308 -13.54 15.53 -30.74
CA ASP A 308 -14.90 15.60 -31.31
C ASP A 308 -15.71 14.35 -30.97
N MET A 309 -15.10 13.17 -31.11
CA MET A 309 -15.70 11.89 -30.73
C MET A 309 -16.08 11.87 -29.25
N ARG A 310 -15.18 12.32 -28.36
CA ARG A 310 -15.47 12.45 -26.92
C ARG A 310 -16.69 13.36 -26.69
N ALA A 311 -16.77 14.53 -27.37
CA ALA A 311 -17.88 15.45 -27.21
C ALA A 311 -19.20 14.85 -27.70
N ALA A 312 -19.17 14.05 -28.78
CA ALA A 312 -20.34 13.32 -29.27
C ALA A 312 -20.77 12.23 -28.26
N LEU A 313 -19.83 11.48 -27.71
CA LEU A 313 -20.09 10.45 -26.71
C LEU A 313 -20.61 11.01 -25.40
N ASP A 314 -20.15 12.19 -24.94
CA ASP A 314 -20.72 12.87 -23.78
C ASP A 314 -22.22 13.08 -23.91
N ARG A 315 -22.65 13.61 -25.06
CA ARG A 315 -24.07 13.82 -25.35
C ARG A 315 -24.83 12.51 -25.45
N HIS A 316 -24.22 11.50 -26.04
CA HIS A 316 -24.85 10.19 -26.24
C HIS A 316 -25.08 9.47 -24.92
N PHE A 317 -24.03 9.35 -24.06
CA PHE A 317 -24.14 8.67 -22.76
C PHE A 317 -25.08 9.39 -21.78
N ALA A 318 -25.26 10.71 -21.91
CA ALA A 318 -26.21 11.47 -21.11
C ALA A 318 -27.70 11.11 -21.42
N THR A 319 -28.00 10.34 -22.47
CA THR A 319 -29.39 10.00 -22.87
C THR A 319 -30.01 8.86 -22.04
N ARG A 320 -29.22 8.05 -21.32
CA ARG A 320 -29.68 6.89 -20.55
C ARG A 320 -28.90 6.77 -19.24
N PRO A 321 -29.45 6.10 -18.22
CA PRO A 321 -28.74 5.88 -16.96
C PRO A 321 -27.53 4.94 -17.08
N ALA A 322 -26.58 5.03 -16.17
CA ALA A 322 -25.34 4.26 -16.16
C ALA A 322 -25.58 2.74 -16.23
N ALA A 323 -26.55 2.22 -15.48
CA ALA A 323 -26.89 0.80 -15.49
C ALA A 323 -27.27 0.28 -16.87
N TYR A 324 -28.03 1.08 -17.66
CA TYR A 324 -28.38 0.71 -19.03
C TYR A 324 -27.13 0.54 -19.90
N TRP A 325 -26.22 1.51 -19.84
CA TRP A 325 -25.00 1.48 -20.65
C TRP A 325 -24.07 0.35 -20.26
N LEU A 326 -23.87 0.15 -18.96
CA LEU A 326 -22.99 -0.90 -18.44
C LEU A 326 -23.48 -2.30 -18.83
N THR A 327 -24.80 -2.56 -18.77
CA THR A 327 -25.39 -3.84 -19.20
C THR A 327 -25.12 -4.06 -20.66
N ARG A 328 -25.46 -3.10 -21.53
CA ARG A 328 -25.28 -3.24 -22.97
C ARG A 328 -23.82 -3.39 -23.40
N LEU A 329 -22.93 -2.57 -22.85
CA LEU A 329 -21.51 -2.65 -23.15
C LEU A 329 -20.93 -4.03 -22.79
N ARG A 330 -21.31 -4.60 -21.64
CA ARG A 330 -20.90 -5.93 -21.20
C ARG A 330 -21.44 -7.03 -22.12
N GLU A 331 -22.72 -6.97 -22.51
CA GLU A 331 -23.35 -7.91 -23.46
C GLU A 331 -22.61 -7.97 -24.80
N HIS A 332 -21.98 -6.87 -25.22
CA HIS A 332 -21.19 -6.79 -26.44
C HIS A 332 -19.69 -7.00 -26.21
N GLY A 333 -19.26 -7.37 -24.98
CA GLY A 333 -17.86 -7.66 -24.69
C GLY A 333 -16.94 -6.41 -24.59
N VAL A 334 -17.51 -5.22 -24.41
CA VAL A 334 -16.75 -3.99 -24.20
C VAL A 334 -16.31 -3.88 -22.75
N TRP A 335 -15.03 -3.64 -22.51
CA TRP A 335 -14.51 -3.40 -21.18
C TRP A 335 -15.06 -2.09 -20.61
N CYS A 336 -15.84 -2.21 -19.57
CA CYS A 336 -16.47 -1.07 -18.92
C CYS A 336 -16.74 -1.34 -17.45
N GLY A 337 -16.84 -0.28 -16.67
CA GLY A 337 -17.19 -0.36 -15.25
C GLY A 337 -17.78 0.94 -14.72
N PRO A 338 -18.49 0.90 -13.59
CA PRO A 338 -18.90 2.10 -12.88
C PRO A 338 -17.67 2.84 -12.35
N VAL A 339 -17.74 4.18 -12.28
CA VAL A 339 -16.78 4.98 -11.53
C VAL A 339 -17.42 5.30 -10.19
N HIS A 340 -16.97 4.61 -9.16
CA HIS A 340 -17.47 4.78 -7.80
C HIS A 340 -16.79 5.95 -7.08
N HIS A 341 -17.51 6.63 -6.20
CA HIS A 341 -16.87 7.25 -5.05
C HIS A 341 -16.40 6.16 -4.09
N LEU A 342 -15.37 6.44 -3.28
CA LEU A 342 -14.83 5.44 -2.35
C LEU A 342 -15.91 4.89 -1.39
N GLN A 343 -16.85 5.74 -0.97
CA GLN A 343 -17.98 5.32 -0.13
C GLN A 343 -18.84 4.25 -0.84
N ASP A 344 -19.15 4.43 -2.11
CA ASP A 344 -19.94 3.46 -2.88
C ASP A 344 -19.18 2.15 -3.06
N ALA A 345 -17.85 2.23 -3.27
CA ALA A 345 -16.99 1.05 -3.38
C ALA A 345 -16.93 0.24 -2.07
N ILE A 346 -16.88 0.89 -0.90
CA ILE A 346 -16.87 0.22 0.40
C ILE A 346 -18.14 -0.61 0.62
N ASP A 347 -19.27 -0.19 0.07
CA ASP A 347 -20.58 -0.82 0.23
C ASP A 347 -20.99 -1.69 -0.97
N ASP A 348 -20.11 -1.87 -1.97
CA ASP A 348 -20.37 -2.66 -3.16
C ASP A 348 -20.39 -4.18 -2.86
N GLU A 349 -21.43 -4.86 -3.35
CA GLU A 349 -21.64 -6.30 -3.09
C GLU A 349 -20.55 -7.18 -3.72
N HIS A 350 -19.97 -6.76 -4.86
CA HIS A 350 -18.91 -7.52 -5.51
C HIS A 350 -17.59 -7.41 -4.73
N ILE A 351 -17.30 -6.23 -4.16
CA ILE A 351 -16.16 -6.02 -3.26
C ILE A 351 -16.34 -6.85 -1.99
N ALA A 352 -17.55 -6.87 -1.43
CA ALA A 352 -17.87 -7.69 -0.26
C ALA A 352 -17.76 -9.18 -0.53
N ALA A 353 -18.28 -9.67 -1.66
CA ALA A 353 -18.23 -11.07 -2.06
C ALA A 353 -16.80 -11.60 -2.28
N ASN A 354 -15.86 -10.72 -2.64
CA ASN A 354 -14.43 -11.07 -2.79
C ASN A 354 -13.63 -10.94 -1.47
N GLY A 355 -14.22 -10.49 -0.38
CA GLY A 355 -13.53 -10.35 0.90
C GLY A 355 -12.41 -9.30 0.88
N TYR A 356 -12.50 -8.28 0.03
CA TYR A 356 -11.47 -7.23 -0.07
C TYR A 356 -11.45 -6.26 1.11
N LEU A 357 -12.50 -6.29 1.93
CA LEU A 357 -12.57 -5.58 3.20
C LEU A 357 -12.68 -6.57 4.34
N THR A 358 -12.08 -6.22 5.47
CA THR A 358 -12.10 -7.02 6.70
C THR A 358 -12.38 -6.14 7.91
N THR A 359 -12.75 -6.77 9.04
CA THR A 359 -12.96 -6.07 10.31
C THR A 359 -12.01 -6.67 11.35
N LEU A 360 -11.18 -5.83 11.94
CA LEU A 360 -10.24 -6.22 12.98
C LEU A 360 -10.95 -6.46 14.32
N SER A 361 -10.24 -7.08 15.27
CA SER A 361 -10.78 -7.43 16.60
C SER A 361 -11.26 -6.24 17.45
N ASP A 362 -10.84 -5.01 17.12
CA ASP A 362 -11.27 -3.77 17.75
C ASP A 362 -12.45 -3.09 17.01
N GLY A 363 -13.00 -3.73 16.00
CA GLY A 363 -14.09 -3.22 15.17
C GLY A 363 -13.66 -2.29 14.03
N LEU A 364 -12.36 -2.05 13.83
CA LEU A 364 -11.88 -1.25 12.70
C LEU A 364 -12.08 -2.01 11.39
N ARG A 365 -12.89 -1.46 10.48
CA ARG A 365 -13.03 -1.95 9.11
C ARG A 365 -11.89 -1.42 8.24
N THR A 366 -11.19 -2.31 7.54
CA THR A 366 -10.02 -1.98 6.71
C THR A 366 -9.93 -2.89 5.50
N VAL A 367 -8.94 -2.64 4.63
CA VAL A 367 -8.66 -3.52 3.47
C VAL A 367 -8.01 -4.82 3.92
N SER A 368 -8.34 -5.92 3.22
CA SER A 368 -7.70 -7.22 3.37
C SER A 368 -6.29 -7.24 2.77
N LEU A 369 -5.65 -8.41 2.68
CA LEU A 369 -4.42 -8.58 1.89
C LEU A 369 -4.66 -8.24 0.42
N PRO A 370 -3.66 -7.70 -0.32
CA PRO A 370 -3.80 -7.41 -1.75
C PRO A 370 -3.77 -8.66 -2.64
N PHE A 371 -3.82 -9.84 -2.06
CA PHE A 371 -3.91 -11.15 -2.70
C PHE A 371 -4.58 -12.15 -1.75
N THR A 372 -5.05 -13.28 -2.28
CA THR A 372 -5.64 -14.36 -1.50
C THR A 372 -4.82 -15.64 -1.62
N LEU A 373 -4.78 -16.42 -0.56
CA LEU A 373 -4.22 -17.77 -0.52
C LEU A 373 -5.36 -18.74 -0.23
N SER A 374 -5.47 -19.85 -0.99
CA SER A 374 -6.62 -20.75 -0.94
C SER A 374 -6.82 -21.48 0.40
N GLU A 375 -5.76 -21.67 1.16
CA GLU A 375 -5.74 -22.46 2.40
C GLU A 375 -5.23 -21.63 3.59
N PHE A 376 -5.44 -20.32 3.57
CA PHE A 376 -4.97 -19.45 4.63
C PHE A 376 -6.03 -18.41 5.01
N GLU A 377 -6.34 -18.34 6.30
CA GLU A 377 -7.21 -17.32 6.86
C GLU A 377 -6.39 -16.20 7.49
N LEU A 378 -6.70 -14.98 7.11
CA LEU A 378 -6.05 -13.77 7.62
C LEU A 378 -6.33 -13.61 9.13
N PRO A 379 -5.28 -13.49 10.00
CA PRO A 379 -5.48 -13.08 11.38
C PRO A 379 -6.06 -11.66 11.43
N LEU A 380 -6.96 -11.40 12.38
CA LEU A 380 -7.71 -10.14 12.46
C LEU A 380 -7.42 -9.35 13.74
N ALA A 381 -6.23 -9.50 14.33
CA ALA A 381 -5.85 -8.74 15.52
C ALA A 381 -5.67 -7.25 15.19
N ALA A 382 -6.15 -6.39 16.08
CA ALA A 382 -5.92 -4.95 15.99
C ALA A 382 -4.44 -4.60 16.13
N GLY A 383 -4.08 -3.35 15.78
CA GLY A 383 -2.75 -2.81 16.04
C GLY A 383 -2.44 -2.83 17.54
N PRO A 384 -1.20 -3.14 17.96
CA PRO A 384 -0.84 -3.32 19.38
C PRO A 384 -0.87 -2.00 20.14
N VAL A 385 -1.15 -2.06 21.43
CA VAL A 385 -0.94 -0.94 22.36
C VAL A 385 0.57 -0.74 22.54
N LEU A 386 1.02 0.50 22.74
CA LEU A 386 2.43 0.80 22.97
C LEU A 386 2.94 0.03 24.18
N ASP A 387 4.02 -0.73 24.01
CA ASP A 387 4.65 -1.57 25.01
C ASP A 387 3.75 -2.67 25.63
N GLY A 388 2.58 -2.92 25.02
CA GLY A 388 1.58 -3.83 25.58
C GLY A 388 1.98 -5.30 25.60
N ASP A 389 3.01 -5.68 24.84
CA ASP A 389 3.41 -7.07 24.66
C ASP A 389 4.82 -7.36 25.21
N ARG A 390 5.42 -6.43 25.99
CA ARG A 390 6.81 -6.54 26.48
C ARG A 390 7.12 -7.90 27.12
N GLU A 391 6.35 -8.31 28.11
CA GLU A 391 6.61 -9.54 28.87
C GLU A 391 6.50 -10.79 28.00
N THR A 392 5.49 -10.84 27.13
CA THR A 392 5.28 -11.97 26.22
C THR A 392 6.38 -12.05 25.17
N ILE A 393 6.80 -10.90 24.60
CA ILE A 393 7.92 -10.82 23.66
C ILE A 393 9.20 -11.33 24.29
N LEU A 394 9.57 -10.83 25.45
CA LEU A 394 10.81 -11.25 26.14
C LEU A 394 10.82 -12.75 26.43
N ARG A 395 9.70 -13.29 26.92
CA ARG A 395 9.56 -14.73 27.18
C ARG A 395 9.66 -15.56 25.89
N ASP A 396 8.88 -15.23 24.87
CA ASP A 396 8.71 -16.05 23.67
C ASP A 396 9.96 -16.01 22.76
N TRP A 397 10.72 -14.90 22.82
CA TRP A 397 11.98 -14.75 22.10
C TRP A 397 13.21 -15.16 22.93
N GLY A 398 13.02 -15.58 24.22
CA GLY A 398 14.07 -16.02 25.09
C GLY A 398 15.03 -14.90 25.53
N VAL A 399 14.56 -13.65 25.50
CA VAL A 399 15.32 -12.44 25.86
C VAL A 399 15.38 -12.30 27.36
N ARG A 400 16.59 -12.07 27.91
CA ARG A 400 16.82 -11.92 29.35
C ARG A 400 17.17 -10.47 29.67
N ILE A 401 16.44 -9.87 30.60
CA ILE A 401 16.86 -8.59 31.19
C ILE A 401 17.95 -8.90 32.22
N GLY A 402 19.13 -8.32 32.03
CA GLY A 402 20.22 -8.45 32.98
C GLY A 402 19.74 -8.04 34.37
N ARG A 403 19.87 -8.94 35.37
CA ARG A 403 19.77 -8.52 36.76
C ARG A 403 20.98 -7.63 37.01
N SER A 404 20.73 -6.35 37.32
CA SER A 404 21.74 -5.51 37.94
C SER A 404 22.31 -6.33 39.13
N LEU A 405 23.60 -6.68 39.07
CA LEU A 405 24.26 -7.26 40.22
C LEU A 405 24.10 -6.23 41.34
N PRO A 406 23.60 -6.63 42.52
CA PRO A 406 23.62 -5.74 43.68
C PRO A 406 25.08 -5.39 43.96
N GLY A 407 25.39 -4.07 43.91
CA GLY A 407 26.67 -3.51 44.26
C GLY A 407 26.99 -3.66 45.74
#